data_91a1f07202fadf05c1cb9b92c9e3fee0
#
_entry.id   91a1f07202fadf05c1cb9b92c9e3fee0
#
_cell.length_a   1.000
_cell.length_b   1.000
_cell.length_c   1.000
_cell.angle_alpha   90.00
_cell.angle_beta   90.00
_cell.angle_gamma   90.00
#
_symmetry.space_group_name_H-M   'P 1'
#
loop_
_entity.id
_entity.type
_entity.pdbx_description
1 polymer ?
#
loop_
_entity_poly.entity_id
_entity_poly.type
_entity_poly.pdbx_seq_one_letter_code
_entity_poly.pdbx_strand_id
1 'polypeptide(L)'
;MSIEVFVSYSSQDYERVIPVVDRLREAGVALWVDEGGIDAATLWSESIVEAIAECHVLIMMVSSHSTDSHNVVKEVMIASEGKKTILPIYLEPAEIPAKLKYQLTGIQHLEWFDGGNDEVFETLKDGLAKRGVTVDGKSSSTQVLSQAPKKTTRKSHFPPNRTNQSTT
;
A
#
# COMPACT_ATOMS: atom_id res chain seq x y z
N MET A 1 -18.78 0.48 0.48
CA MET A 1 -17.56 0.04 -0.20
C MET A 1 -16.37 0.42 0.65
N SER A 2 -15.48 -0.50 0.90
CA SER A 2 -14.27 -0.23 1.64
C SER A 2 -13.26 0.52 0.78
N ILE A 3 -12.60 1.51 1.35
CA ILE A 3 -11.51 2.24 0.71
C ILE A 3 -10.26 1.37 0.76
N GLU A 4 -9.68 1.06 -0.38
CA GLU A 4 -8.45 0.25 -0.45
C GLU A 4 -7.19 1.11 -0.58
N VAL A 5 -7.30 2.25 -1.24
CA VAL A 5 -6.19 3.17 -1.49
C VAL A 5 -6.55 4.59 -1.08
N PHE A 6 -5.69 5.22 -0.33
CA PHE A 6 -5.76 6.64 0.00
C PHE A 6 -4.68 7.38 -0.79
N VAL A 7 -5.03 8.43 -1.51
CA VAL A 7 -4.10 9.24 -2.29
C VAL A 7 -3.84 10.56 -1.59
N SER A 8 -2.62 10.71 -1.07
CA SER A 8 -2.13 11.92 -0.41
C SER A 8 -1.32 12.76 -1.38
N TYR A 9 -1.73 13.98 -1.63
CA TYR A 9 -1.06 14.89 -2.57
C TYR A 9 -1.26 16.35 -2.20
N SER A 10 -0.42 17.23 -2.74
CA SER A 10 -0.64 18.67 -2.62
C SER A 10 -1.65 19.15 -3.66
N SER A 11 -2.58 20.01 -3.26
CA SER A 11 -3.55 20.62 -4.17
C SER A 11 -2.90 21.35 -5.36
N GLN A 12 -1.67 21.81 -5.22
CA GLN A 12 -0.90 22.40 -6.31
C GLN A 12 -0.51 21.39 -7.40
N ASP A 13 -0.55 20.09 -7.09
CA ASP A 13 -0.24 19.02 -8.04
C ASP A 13 -1.47 18.38 -8.66
N TYR A 14 -2.66 18.94 -8.44
CA TYR A 14 -3.93 18.39 -8.88
C TYR A 14 -3.92 17.94 -10.35
N GLU A 15 -3.47 18.79 -11.27
CA GLU A 15 -3.44 18.48 -12.71
C GLU A 15 -2.49 17.32 -13.05
N ARG A 16 -1.46 17.08 -12.26
CA ARG A 16 -0.54 15.95 -12.42
C ARG A 16 -1.05 14.67 -11.79
N VAL A 17 -1.83 14.79 -10.74
CA VAL A 17 -2.34 13.66 -9.94
C VAL A 17 -3.60 13.05 -10.54
N ILE A 18 -4.54 13.86 -11.00
CA ILE A 18 -5.82 13.38 -11.48
C ILE A 18 -5.72 12.37 -12.63
N PRO A 19 -4.83 12.52 -13.62
CA PRO A 19 -4.68 11.50 -14.66
C PRO A 19 -4.28 10.11 -14.12
N VAL A 20 -3.46 10.05 -13.08
CA VAL A 20 -3.10 8.78 -12.43
C VAL A 20 -4.29 8.20 -11.68
N VAL A 21 -5.01 9.04 -10.96
CA VAL A 21 -6.22 8.67 -10.21
C VAL A 21 -7.30 8.12 -11.15
N ASP A 22 -7.54 8.77 -12.25
CA ASP A 22 -8.54 8.33 -13.23
C ASP A 22 -8.17 6.97 -13.83
N ARG A 23 -6.92 6.74 -14.15
CA ARG A 23 -6.44 5.44 -14.62
C ARG A 23 -6.63 4.34 -13.57
N LEU A 24 -6.39 4.64 -12.29
CA LEU A 24 -6.63 3.69 -11.19
C LEU A 24 -8.11 3.40 -10.99
N ARG A 25 -8.96 4.41 -11.11
CA ARG A 25 -10.43 4.22 -11.08
C ARG A 25 -10.92 3.35 -12.22
N GLU A 26 -10.43 3.56 -13.43
CA GLU A 26 -10.72 2.73 -14.60
C GLU A 26 -10.24 1.27 -14.39
N ALA A 27 -9.15 1.07 -13.71
CA ALA A 27 -8.67 -0.25 -13.31
C ALA A 27 -9.44 -0.88 -12.13
N GLY A 28 -10.52 -0.25 -11.66
CA GLY A 28 -11.40 -0.76 -10.61
C GLY A 28 -10.86 -0.62 -9.19
N VAL A 29 -9.86 0.23 -8.97
CA VAL A 29 -9.31 0.49 -7.63
C VAL A 29 -10.28 1.36 -6.82
N ALA A 30 -10.65 0.89 -5.64
CA ALA A 30 -11.44 1.66 -4.68
C ALA A 30 -10.54 2.65 -3.94
N LEU A 31 -10.49 3.89 -4.42
CA LEU A 31 -9.60 4.90 -3.86
C LEU A 31 -10.35 6.11 -3.30
N TRP A 32 -9.73 6.71 -2.31
CA TRP A 32 -10.13 7.98 -1.72
C TRP A 32 -9.14 9.06 -2.12
N VAL A 33 -9.66 10.14 -2.66
CA VAL A 33 -8.88 11.32 -3.07
C VAL A 33 -9.56 12.55 -2.51
N ASP A 34 -8.79 13.42 -1.88
CA ASP A 34 -9.28 14.74 -1.54
C ASP A 34 -9.25 15.65 -2.77
N GLU A 35 -10.40 15.85 -3.37
CA GLU A 35 -10.55 16.72 -4.56
C GLU A 35 -10.66 18.20 -4.19
N GLY A 36 -10.26 18.60 -2.98
CA GLY A 36 -10.08 20.01 -2.62
C GLY A 36 -11.38 20.82 -2.54
N GLY A 37 -12.44 20.23 -2.07
CA GLY A 37 -13.75 20.87 -1.89
C GLY A 37 -14.04 21.34 -0.48
N ILE A 38 -13.66 22.57 -0.15
CA ILE A 38 -14.47 23.60 0.53
C ILE A 38 -15.15 23.23 1.88
N ASP A 39 -14.73 23.97 2.92
CA ASP A 39 -15.57 24.41 4.05
C ASP A 39 -16.20 23.35 4.97
N ALA A 40 -15.40 22.54 5.60
CA ALA A 40 -15.74 22.12 6.96
C ALA A 40 -14.51 21.53 7.65
N ALA A 41 -13.64 22.36 8.11
CA ALA A 41 -12.33 21.99 8.68
C ALA A 41 -12.39 20.95 9.81
N THR A 42 -13.53 20.73 10.42
CA THR A 42 -13.71 19.80 11.53
C THR A 42 -14.24 18.42 11.09
N LEU A 43 -15.23 18.38 10.22
CA LEU A 43 -15.80 17.14 9.69
C LEU A 43 -14.85 16.46 8.68
N TRP A 44 -14.06 17.28 8.03
CA TRP A 44 -13.10 16.83 7.02
C TRP A 44 -11.93 16.06 7.63
N SER A 45 -11.44 16.48 8.80
CA SER A 45 -10.34 15.79 9.49
C SER A 45 -10.73 14.40 9.99
N GLU A 46 -11.95 14.19 10.43
CA GLU A 46 -12.47 12.88 10.86
C GLU A 46 -12.56 11.93 9.66
N SER A 47 -13.12 12.39 8.55
CA SER A 47 -13.23 11.59 7.31
C SER A 47 -11.88 11.16 6.74
N ILE A 48 -10.86 12.00 6.84
CA ILE A 48 -9.50 11.67 6.43
C ILE A 48 -8.93 10.56 7.31
N VAL A 49 -9.05 10.70 8.62
CA VAL A 49 -8.55 9.70 9.58
C VAL A 49 -9.23 8.36 9.36
N GLU A 50 -10.54 8.34 9.17
CA GLU A 50 -11.31 7.14 8.86
C GLU A 50 -10.88 6.49 7.54
N ALA A 51 -10.74 7.30 6.48
CA ALA A 51 -10.30 6.82 5.16
C ALA A 51 -8.90 6.20 5.22
N ILE A 52 -7.97 6.80 5.95
CA ILE A 52 -6.63 6.25 6.16
C ILE A 52 -6.71 4.96 7.01
N ALA A 53 -7.58 4.92 8.01
CA ALA A 53 -7.76 3.72 8.83
C ALA A 53 -8.32 2.53 8.03
N GLU A 54 -9.18 2.78 7.07
CA GLU A 54 -9.75 1.74 6.20
C GLU A 54 -8.78 1.27 5.12
N CYS A 55 -7.97 2.15 4.55
CA CYS A 55 -7.14 1.82 3.41
C CYS A 55 -6.08 0.74 3.70
N HIS A 56 -5.68 0.03 2.66
CA HIS A 56 -4.54 -0.90 2.69
C HIS A 56 -3.24 -0.19 2.35
N VAL A 57 -3.30 0.75 1.41
CA VAL A 57 -2.15 1.49 0.88
C VAL A 57 -2.44 2.97 0.89
N LEU A 58 -1.51 3.76 1.42
CA LEU A 58 -1.48 5.20 1.19
C LEU A 58 -0.47 5.48 0.08
N ILE A 59 -0.94 6.02 -1.03
CA ILE A 59 -0.07 6.56 -2.08
C ILE A 59 0.27 8.00 -1.72
N MET A 60 1.56 8.29 -1.58
CA MET A 60 2.06 9.64 -1.43
C MET A 60 2.58 10.15 -2.78
N MET A 61 1.94 11.13 -3.36
CA MET A 61 2.44 11.82 -4.55
C MET A 61 3.53 12.80 -4.17
N VAL A 62 4.77 12.46 -4.52
CA VAL A 62 5.95 13.21 -4.08
C VAL A 62 6.30 14.31 -5.08
N SER A 63 6.33 15.53 -4.59
CA SER A 63 6.77 16.73 -5.30
C SER A 63 7.37 17.73 -4.31
N SER A 64 7.95 18.81 -4.80
CA SER A 64 8.36 19.93 -3.95
C SER A 64 7.20 20.54 -3.17
N HIS A 65 5.98 20.50 -3.74
CA HIS A 65 4.77 21.00 -3.08
C HIS A 65 4.29 20.05 -1.96
N SER A 66 4.24 18.75 -2.22
CA SER A 66 3.74 17.78 -1.24
C SER A 66 4.66 17.62 -0.05
N THR A 67 5.97 17.65 -0.25
CA THR A 67 6.97 17.55 0.82
C THR A 67 6.93 18.74 1.78
N ASP A 68 6.41 19.87 1.33
CA ASP A 68 6.23 21.09 2.14
C ASP A 68 4.77 21.23 2.67
N SER A 69 3.87 20.37 2.25
CA SER A 69 2.46 20.40 2.68
C SER A 69 2.28 19.81 4.07
N HIS A 70 1.77 20.61 5.00
CA HIS A 70 1.42 20.15 6.35
C HIS A 70 0.40 19.01 6.33
N ASN A 71 -0.57 19.05 5.43
CA ASN A 71 -1.62 18.04 5.34
C ASN A 71 -1.03 16.69 4.88
N VAL A 72 -0.26 16.68 3.81
CA VAL A 72 0.42 15.49 3.32
C VAL A 72 1.29 14.86 4.40
N VAL A 73 2.07 15.67 5.12
CA VAL A 73 2.91 15.19 6.23
C VAL A 73 2.09 14.53 7.32
N LYS A 74 0.98 15.14 7.73
CA LYS A 74 0.06 14.56 8.74
C LYS A 74 -0.55 13.24 8.26
N GLU A 75 -1.02 13.18 7.03
CA GLU A 75 -1.63 11.98 6.45
C GLU A 75 -0.63 10.81 6.41
N VAL A 76 0.60 11.08 5.98
CA VAL A 76 1.68 10.07 5.99
C VAL A 76 2.01 9.61 7.41
N MET A 77 2.03 10.52 8.37
CA MET A 77 2.26 10.16 9.77
C MET A 77 1.15 9.28 10.34
N ILE A 78 -0.11 9.63 10.09
CA ILE A 78 -1.27 8.83 10.52
C ILE A 78 -1.22 7.43 9.90
N ALA A 79 -0.91 7.32 8.63
CA ALA A 79 -0.75 6.03 7.95
C ALA A 79 0.39 5.20 8.55
N SER A 80 1.51 5.84 8.86
CA SER A 80 2.66 5.19 9.48
C SER A 80 2.34 4.66 10.89
N GLU A 81 1.66 5.46 11.71
CA GLU A 81 1.18 5.03 13.04
C GLU A 81 0.20 3.87 12.94
N GLY A 82 -0.70 3.90 11.96
CA GLY A 82 -1.65 2.84 11.66
C GLY A 82 -1.03 1.61 10.99
N LYS A 83 0.29 1.58 10.78
CA LYS A 83 1.04 0.52 10.10
C LYS A 83 0.52 0.23 8.68
N LYS A 84 0.03 1.25 8.00
CA LYS A 84 -0.39 1.16 6.61
C LYS A 84 0.82 1.10 5.69
N THR A 85 0.67 0.43 4.57
CA THR A 85 1.70 0.45 3.54
C THR A 85 1.71 1.80 2.86
N ILE A 86 2.87 2.45 2.81
CA ILE A 86 3.07 3.71 2.11
C ILE A 86 3.77 3.42 0.80
N LEU A 87 3.22 3.93 -0.30
CA LEU A 87 3.80 3.83 -1.63
C LEU A 87 4.07 5.25 -2.16
N PRO A 88 5.34 5.70 -2.13
CA PRO A 88 5.70 6.98 -2.73
C PRO A 88 5.71 6.88 -4.26
N ILE A 89 5.04 7.82 -4.92
CA ILE A 89 5.10 8.03 -6.36
C ILE A 89 5.67 9.43 -6.61
N TYR A 90 6.86 9.49 -7.19
CA TYR A 90 7.54 10.74 -7.48
C TYR A 90 7.00 11.35 -8.78
N LEU A 91 6.42 12.52 -8.69
CA LEU A 91 5.99 13.30 -9.85
C LEU A 91 7.15 14.07 -10.49
N GLU A 92 8.19 14.30 -9.70
CA GLU A 92 9.43 14.99 -10.06
C GLU A 92 10.55 14.54 -9.13
N PRO A 93 11.83 14.74 -9.47
CA PRO A 93 12.91 14.58 -8.50
C PRO A 93 12.72 15.56 -7.34
N ALA A 94 12.60 15.05 -6.12
CA ALA A 94 12.39 15.86 -4.93
C ALA A 94 13.19 15.32 -3.75
N GLU A 95 13.71 16.23 -2.93
CA GLU A 95 14.33 15.84 -1.67
C GLU A 95 13.27 15.57 -0.61
N ILE A 96 13.47 14.48 0.12
CA ILE A 96 12.60 14.14 1.25
C ILE A 96 13.12 14.86 2.49
N PRO A 97 12.31 15.76 3.09
CA PRO A 97 12.70 16.47 4.29
C PRO A 97 12.83 15.53 5.48
N ALA A 98 13.62 15.92 6.47
CA ALA A 98 13.88 15.11 7.66
C ALA A 98 12.61 14.60 8.35
N LYS A 99 11.57 15.42 8.40
CA LYS A 99 10.25 15.07 8.98
C LYS A 99 9.54 13.88 8.33
N LEU A 100 9.83 13.60 7.05
CA LEU A 100 9.28 12.47 6.30
C LEU A 100 10.29 11.33 6.10
N LYS A 101 11.55 11.62 6.33
CA LYS A 101 12.64 10.68 6.04
C LYS A 101 12.50 9.37 6.80
N TYR A 102 12.07 9.43 8.05
CA TYR A 102 11.86 8.24 8.87
C TYR A 102 10.78 7.31 8.29
N GLN A 103 9.67 7.87 7.84
CA GLN A 103 8.54 7.10 7.30
C GLN A 103 8.83 6.52 5.91
N LEU A 104 9.70 7.16 5.13
CA LEU A 104 9.95 6.80 3.73
C LEU A 104 11.29 6.06 3.52
N THR A 105 12.15 6.00 4.54
CA THR A 105 13.45 5.32 4.41
C THR A 105 13.26 3.82 4.18
N GLY A 106 13.90 3.30 3.14
CA GLY A 106 13.85 1.88 2.80
C GLY A 106 12.59 1.42 2.10
N ILE A 107 11.66 2.32 1.80
CA ILE A 107 10.44 2.00 1.06
C ILE A 107 10.70 2.12 -0.43
N GLN A 108 10.25 1.13 -1.19
CA GLN A 108 10.27 1.20 -2.65
C GLN A 108 9.33 2.30 -3.14
N HIS A 109 9.76 3.03 -4.16
CA HIS A 109 9.00 4.10 -4.77
C HIS A 109 8.87 3.87 -6.28
N LEU A 110 7.96 4.61 -6.90
CA LEU A 110 7.81 4.70 -8.35
C LEU A 110 8.10 6.11 -8.82
N GLU A 111 8.62 6.22 -10.03
CA GLU A 111 8.85 7.49 -10.70
C GLU A 111 7.81 7.68 -11.80
N TRP A 112 6.99 8.71 -11.64
CA TRP A 112 5.93 9.08 -12.57
C TRP A 112 6.27 10.43 -13.22
N PHE A 113 7.43 10.48 -13.86
CA PHE A 113 7.92 11.69 -14.49
C PHE A 113 7.24 11.89 -15.85
N ASP A 114 7.05 13.15 -16.25
CA ASP A 114 6.48 13.54 -17.55
C ASP A 114 5.12 12.87 -17.86
N GLY A 115 4.27 12.71 -16.84
CA GLY A 115 2.97 12.09 -17.00
C GLY A 115 2.96 10.57 -17.00
N GLY A 116 4.11 9.93 -16.72
CA GLY A 116 4.24 8.49 -16.67
C GLY A 116 4.09 7.81 -18.04
N ASN A 117 4.09 6.49 -18.02
CA ASN A 117 3.85 5.66 -19.20
C ASN A 117 3.12 4.37 -18.81
N ASP A 118 2.73 3.57 -19.78
CA ASP A 118 1.97 2.34 -19.55
C ASP A 118 2.76 1.30 -18.74
N GLU A 119 4.07 1.22 -18.93
CA GLU A 119 4.94 0.29 -18.18
C GLU A 119 4.98 0.63 -16.69
N VAL A 120 5.14 1.90 -16.35
CA VAL A 120 5.10 2.37 -14.94
C VAL A 120 3.71 2.16 -14.35
N PHE A 121 2.67 2.36 -15.13
CA PHE A 121 1.30 2.12 -14.68
C PHE A 121 1.04 0.63 -14.40
N GLU A 122 1.51 -0.28 -15.26
CA GLU A 122 1.43 -1.72 -14.99
C GLU A 122 2.21 -2.10 -13.73
N THR A 123 3.39 -1.52 -13.53
CA THR A 123 4.18 -1.70 -12.30
C THR A 123 3.42 -1.21 -11.06
N LEU A 124 2.72 -0.08 -11.17
CA LEU A 124 1.87 0.45 -10.10
C LEU A 124 0.72 -0.51 -9.77
N LYS A 125 0.01 -1.00 -10.77
CA LYS A 125 -1.07 -1.99 -10.59
C LYS A 125 -0.58 -3.26 -9.92
N ASP A 126 0.53 -3.82 -10.37
CA ASP A 126 1.15 -4.99 -9.75
C ASP A 126 1.56 -4.74 -8.30
N GLY A 127 2.14 -3.59 -8.04
CA GLY A 127 2.53 -3.17 -6.69
C GLY A 127 1.34 -3.07 -5.75
N LEU A 128 0.22 -2.54 -6.21
CA LEU A 128 -1.02 -2.43 -5.44
C LEU A 128 -1.66 -3.81 -5.22
N ALA A 129 -1.73 -4.64 -6.26
CA ALA A 129 -2.27 -5.99 -6.15
C ALA A 129 -1.51 -6.86 -5.14
N LYS A 130 -0.19 -6.77 -5.11
CA LYS A 130 0.65 -7.47 -4.11
C LYS A 130 0.41 -7.02 -2.67
N ARG A 131 -0.18 -5.85 -2.49
CA ARG A 131 -0.52 -5.27 -1.19
C ARG A 131 -2.00 -5.45 -0.80
N GLY A 132 -2.71 -6.30 -1.51
CA GLY A 132 -4.09 -6.65 -1.23
C GLY A 132 -5.13 -5.70 -1.81
N VAL A 133 -4.75 -4.80 -2.71
CA VAL A 133 -5.66 -3.91 -3.43
C VAL A 133 -6.29 -4.65 -4.61
N THR A 134 -7.58 -4.53 -4.79
CA THR A 134 -8.29 -5.08 -5.93
C THR A 134 -8.01 -4.25 -7.18
N VAL A 135 -7.42 -4.88 -8.19
CA VAL A 135 -7.11 -4.27 -9.48
C VAL A 135 -7.63 -5.16 -10.60
N ASP A 136 -8.30 -4.57 -11.60
CA ASP A 136 -8.90 -5.28 -12.73
C ASP A 136 -9.81 -6.46 -12.29
N GLY A 137 -10.51 -6.29 -11.16
CA GLY A 137 -11.38 -7.30 -10.57
C GLY A 137 -10.64 -8.50 -9.93
N LYS A 138 -9.32 -8.41 -9.79
CA LYS A 138 -8.48 -9.44 -9.18
C LYS A 138 -7.83 -8.90 -7.90
N SER A 139 -7.97 -9.63 -6.81
CA SER A 139 -7.24 -9.37 -5.57
C SER A 139 -6.27 -10.52 -5.31
N SER A 140 -5.01 -10.20 -5.05
CA SER A 140 -3.98 -11.20 -4.72
C SER A 140 -4.19 -11.90 -3.38
N SER A 141 -5.10 -11.40 -2.55
CA SER A 141 -5.36 -11.97 -1.24
C SER A 141 -5.99 -13.36 -1.27
N THR A 142 -6.50 -13.81 -2.43
CA THR A 142 -7.11 -15.14 -2.58
C THR A 142 -6.09 -16.25 -2.81
N GLN A 143 -4.85 -15.95 -3.15
CA GLN A 143 -3.85 -16.99 -3.46
C GLN A 143 -2.99 -17.45 -2.26
N VAL A 144 -3.00 -16.72 -1.16
CA VAL A 144 -2.19 -17.08 0.01
C VAL A 144 -2.84 -18.15 0.90
N LEU A 145 -4.15 -18.35 0.79
CA LEU A 145 -4.90 -19.32 1.59
C LEU A 145 -4.94 -20.74 1.02
N SER A 146 -4.47 -20.96 -0.22
CA SER A 146 -4.53 -22.29 -0.86
C SER A 146 -3.25 -23.14 -0.72
N GLN A 147 -2.22 -22.62 -0.04
CA GLN A 147 -1.02 -23.38 0.30
C GLN A 147 -0.84 -23.52 1.81
N ALA A 148 -1.80 -24.20 2.44
CA ALA A 148 -1.51 -24.81 3.73
C ALA A 148 -0.41 -25.87 3.50
N PRO A 149 0.70 -25.88 4.28
CA PRO A 149 1.69 -26.93 4.14
C PRO A 149 1.00 -28.26 4.40
N LYS A 150 1.07 -29.17 3.43
CA LYS A 150 0.69 -30.56 3.65
C LYS A 150 1.54 -31.05 4.79
N LYS A 151 0.92 -31.29 5.94
CA LYS A 151 1.57 -32.06 7.02
C LYS A 151 1.89 -33.43 6.44
N THR A 152 3.11 -33.61 6.04
CA THR A 152 3.66 -34.95 5.86
C THR A 152 3.72 -35.58 7.25
N THR A 153 2.75 -36.41 7.53
CA THR A 153 2.85 -37.33 8.67
C THR A 153 4.02 -38.24 8.39
N ARG A 154 5.16 -37.90 8.95
CA ARG A 154 6.27 -38.85 9.08
C ARG A 154 5.74 -39.96 9.98
N LYS A 155 5.39 -41.08 9.42
CA LYS A 155 5.25 -42.31 10.19
C LYS A 155 6.64 -42.63 10.74
N SER A 156 6.84 -42.36 12.01
CA SER A 156 8.00 -42.85 12.73
C SER A 156 7.86 -44.38 12.81
N HIS A 157 8.61 -45.05 11.96
CA HIS A 157 8.75 -46.50 12.06
C HIS A 157 9.77 -46.77 13.17
N PHE A 158 9.30 -47.07 14.38
CA PHE A 158 10.13 -47.62 15.45
C PHE A 158 10.38 -49.11 15.14
N PRO A 159 11.63 -49.56 15.02
CA PRO A 159 11.92 -50.97 14.92
C PRO A 159 11.58 -51.66 16.26
N PRO A 160 10.99 -52.87 16.24
CA PRO A 160 10.66 -53.58 17.47
C PRO A 160 11.97 -53.94 18.23
N ASN A 161 11.93 -53.62 19.49
CA ASN A 161 13.01 -53.96 20.43
C ASN A 161 13.11 -55.47 20.55
N ARG A 162 14.19 -56.07 20.06
CA ARG A 162 14.53 -57.47 20.32
C ARG A 162 15.03 -57.57 21.75
N THR A 163 14.18 -58.05 22.65
CA THR A 163 14.61 -58.54 23.93
C THR A 163 15.44 -59.81 23.73
N ASN A 164 16.71 -59.67 24.06
CA ASN A 164 17.63 -60.81 24.13
C ASN A 164 17.38 -61.49 25.46
N GLN A 165 16.73 -62.65 25.45
CA GLN A 165 16.72 -63.54 26.60
C GLN A 165 17.98 -64.42 26.51
N SER A 166 18.93 -64.13 27.37
CA SER A 166 20.00 -65.07 27.73
C SER A 166 19.47 -65.99 28.79
N THR A 167 19.31 -67.24 28.44
CA THR A 167 19.12 -68.33 29.40
C THR A 167 20.45 -69.07 29.54
N THR A 168 20.87 -69.19 30.79
CA THR A 168 21.73 -70.25 31.18
C THR A 168 21.06 -71.07 32.18
#